data_e92a6d41fe45ed7db4a9cb05ee3fc844
#
_entry.id   e92a6d41fe45ed7db4a9cb05ee3fc844
#
_cell.length_a   1.000
_cell.length_b   1.000
_cell.length_c   1.000
_cell.angle_alpha   90.00
_cell.angle_beta   90.00
_cell.angle_gamma   90.00
#
_symmetry.space_group_name_H-M   'P 1'
#
loop_
_entity.id
_entity.type
_entity.pdbx_description
1 polymer ?
#
loop_
_entity_poly.entity_id
_entity_poly.type
_entity_poly.pdbx_seq_one_letter_code
_entity_poly.pdbx_strand_id
1 'polypeptide(L)'
;MTAKLAEQLKNFPLYSQDGKQKDATCVCVFEIGLIRWYVLEGQPEDDDFTLFSIVVGMAETEYGYASVKEMEDIKVGGSRYGLGMLSIRQVPGFKPCLLTEIQDKRLQDFLSRLYDEQ
;
A
#
# COMPACT_ATOMS: atom_id res chain seq x y z
N MET A 1 5.43 -2.74 -14.43
CA MET A 1 4.92 -2.26 -13.12
C MET A 1 5.68 -1.06 -12.61
N THR A 2 6.99 -1.10 -12.58
CA THR A 2 7.78 0.00 -12.01
C THR A 2 7.67 1.31 -12.79
N ALA A 3 7.55 1.26 -14.12
CA ALA A 3 7.37 2.47 -14.95
C ALA A 3 6.06 3.19 -14.60
N LYS A 4 4.99 2.43 -14.39
CA LYS A 4 3.70 3.00 -13.98
C LYS A 4 3.79 3.62 -12.59
N LEU A 5 4.45 2.93 -11.65
CA LEU A 5 4.63 3.44 -10.30
C LEU A 5 5.49 4.70 -10.27
N ALA A 6 6.54 4.73 -11.08
CA ALA A 6 7.40 5.93 -11.16
C ALA A 6 6.58 7.14 -11.59
N GLU A 7 5.68 6.97 -12.57
CA GLU A 7 4.82 8.07 -13.01
C GLU A 7 3.80 8.44 -11.92
N GLN A 8 3.15 7.46 -11.30
CA GLN A 8 2.15 7.72 -10.26
C GLN A 8 2.73 8.40 -9.02
N LEU A 9 3.96 8.06 -8.66
CA LEU A 9 4.60 8.51 -7.43
C LEU A 9 5.65 9.61 -7.65
N LYS A 10 5.73 10.16 -8.85
CA LYS A 10 6.75 11.16 -9.17
C LYS A 10 6.72 12.38 -8.25
N ASN A 11 5.55 12.73 -7.74
CA ASN A 11 5.38 13.86 -6.82
C ASN A 11 5.35 13.44 -5.35
N PHE A 12 5.56 12.15 -5.08
CA PHE A 12 5.47 11.57 -3.73
C PHE A 12 6.69 10.68 -3.45
N PRO A 13 7.92 11.22 -3.52
CA PRO A 13 9.08 10.44 -3.13
C PRO A 13 9.06 10.15 -1.62
N LEU A 14 9.93 9.24 -1.17
CA LEU A 14 9.99 8.89 0.25
C LEU A 14 10.18 10.16 1.09
N TYR A 15 9.47 10.21 2.20
CA TYR A 15 9.45 11.30 3.20
C TYR A 15 8.69 12.53 2.74
N SER A 16 8.15 12.59 1.52
CA SER A 16 7.43 13.77 1.01
C SER A 16 6.14 14.05 1.77
N GLN A 17 5.55 13.05 2.39
CA GLN A 17 4.31 13.21 3.16
C GLN A 17 4.53 13.10 4.67
N ASP A 18 5.77 13.20 5.14
CA ASP A 18 6.06 13.20 6.57
C ASP A 18 5.27 14.28 7.29
N GLY A 19 4.68 13.92 8.42
CA GLY A 19 3.92 14.85 9.25
C GLY A 19 2.49 15.09 8.81
N LYS A 20 2.07 14.60 7.65
CA LYS A 20 0.68 14.77 7.20
C LYS A 20 -0.30 13.88 7.93
N GLN A 21 0.18 12.77 8.51
CA GLN A 21 -0.62 11.86 9.33
C GLN A 21 -1.86 11.37 8.55
N LYS A 22 -3.06 11.59 9.10
CA LYS A 22 -4.29 11.16 8.43
C LYS A 22 -4.65 11.99 7.20
N ASP A 23 -4.02 13.13 7.03
CA ASP A 23 -4.25 14.00 5.87
C ASP A 23 -3.33 13.67 4.70
N ALA A 24 -2.55 12.60 4.79
CA ALA A 24 -1.72 12.14 3.69
C ALA A 24 -2.56 11.65 2.53
N THR A 25 -2.01 11.76 1.33
CA THR A 25 -2.64 11.26 0.10
C THR A 25 -2.25 9.80 -0.10
N CYS A 26 -3.24 8.95 -0.34
CA CYS A 26 -3.01 7.58 -0.82
C CYS A 26 -2.95 7.64 -2.33
N VAL A 27 -1.82 7.25 -2.90
CA VAL A 27 -1.56 7.41 -4.34
C VAL A 27 -2.05 6.21 -5.14
N CYS A 28 -1.85 5.01 -4.60
CA CYS A 28 -2.27 3.77 -5.23
C CYS A 28 -2.42 2.68 -4.16
N VAL A 29 -3.02 1.55 -4.56
CA VAL A 29 -3.31 0.44 -3.65
C VAL A 29 -2.89 -0.86 -4.30
N PHE A 30 -2.21 -1.72 -3.53
CA PHE A 30 -1.97 -3.11 -3.91
C PHE A 30 -2.78 -4.01 -3.01
N GLU A 31 -3.13 -5.19 -3.50
CA GLU A 31 -3.91 -6.15 -2.73
C GLU A 31 -3.54 -7.58 -3.06
N ILE A 32 -3.73 -8.45 -2.06
CA ILE A 32 -3.75 -9.89 -2.23
C ILE A 32 -4.65 -10.45 -1.13
N GLY A 33 -5.71 -11.20 -1.51
CA GLY A 33 -6.71 -11.64 -0.53
C GLY A 33 -7.29 -10.47 0.24
N LEU A 34 -7.22 -10.53 1.57
CA LEU A 34 -7.71 -9.46 2.44
C LEU A 34 -6.63 -8.45 2.82
N ILE A 35 -5.41 -8.65 2.33
CA ILE A 35 -4.29 -7.75 2.64
C ILE A 35 -4.26 -6.62 1.62
N ARG A 36 -4.07 -5.38 2.10
CA ARG A 36 -3.95 -4.22 1.23
C ARG A 36 -2.79 -3.34 1.68
N TRP A 37 -2.09 -2.80 0.69
CA TRP A 37 -1.04 -1.79 0.87
C TRP A 37 -1.58 -0.47 0.33
N TYR A 38 -1.87 0.47 1.23
CA TYR A 38 -2.26 1.83 0.85
C TYR A 38 -0.99 2.65 0.71
N VAL A 39 -0.56 2.87 -0.53
CA VAL A 39 0.75 3.44 -0.84
C VAL A 39 0.69 4.96 -0.75
N LEU A 40 1.59 5.52 0.04
CA LEU A 40 1.70 6.97 0.25
C LEU A 40 2.87 7.59 -0.49
N GLU A 41 3.99 6.88 -0.55
CA GLU A 41 5.23 7.40 -1.10
C GLU A 41 5.99 6.26 -1.77
N GLY A 42 6.90 6.62 -2.68
CA GLY A 42 7.78 5.64 -3.28
C GLY A 42 8.79 6.29 -4.19
N GLN A 43 9.86 5.58 -4.42
CA GLN A 43 10.91 6.05 -5.34
C GLN A 43 11.73 4.88 -5.84
N PRO A 44 12.38 5.03 -7.02
CA PRO A 44 13.33 4.03 -7.50
C PRO A 44 14.52 3.94 -6.56
N GLU A 45 14.98 2.72 -6.31
CA GLU A 45 16.20 2.47 -5.56
C GLU A 45 16.96 1.34 -6.26
N ASP A 46 18.13 1.66 -6.83
CA ASP A 46 18.92 0.73 -7.62
C ASP A 46 18.08 0.16 -8.78
N ASP A 47 17.92 -1.16 -8.85
CA ASP A 47 17.13 -1.82 -9.89
C ASP A 47 15.73 -2.21 -9.40
N ASP A 48 15.26 -1.58 -8.34
CA ASP A 48 13.99 -1.89 -7.67
C ASP A 48 13.21 -0.59 -7.45
N PHE A 49 12.12 -0.68 -6.68
CA PHE A 49 11.30 0.46 -6.31
C PHE A 49 10.85 0.25 -4.87
N THR A 50 11.09 1.25 -4.02
CA THR A 50 10.72 1.19 -2.61
C THR A 50 9.43 1.96 -2.38
N LEU A 51 8.47 1.32 -1.71
CA LEU A 51 7.17 1.89 -1.37
C LEU A 51 7.06 2.07 0.14
N PHE A 52 6.44 3.17 0.56
CA PHE A 52 6.02 3.38 1.95
C PHE A 52 4.50 3.36 1.99
N SER A 53 3.95 2.49 2.82
CA SER A 53 2.51 2.20 2.80
C SER A 53 1.96 1.98 4.19
N ILE A 54 0.63 2.05 4.32
CA ILE A 54 -0.08 1.47 5.46
C ILE A 54 -0.58 0.11 5.01
N VAL A 55 -0.24 -0.94 5.76
CA VAL A 55 -0.58 -2.32 5.43
C VAL A 55 -1.69 -2.79 6.36
N VAL A 56 -2.83 -3.21 5.78
CA VAL A 56 -3.96 -3.76 6.53
C VAL A 56 -4.21 -5.21 6.14
N GLY A 57 -4.84 -5.97 7.03
CA GLY A 57 -5.21 -7.35 6.75
C GLY A 57 -4.21 -8.39 7.24
N MET A 58 -3.08 -7.96 7.79
CA MET A 58 -2.15 -8.82 8.51
C MET A 58 -2.48 -8.79 10.00
N ALA A 59 -1.63 -9.38 10.86
CA ALA A 59 -1.88 -9.43 12.30
C ALA A 59 -2.16 -8.05 12.88
N GLU A 60 -1.42 -7.05 12.44
CA GLU A 60 -1.61 -5.66 12.86
C GLU A 60 -1.62 -4.74 11.63
N THR A 61 -2.38 -3.66 11.73
CA THR A 61 -2.30 -2.59 10.73
C THR A 61 -1.14 -1.69 11.12
N GLU A 62 -0.24 -1.43 10.18
CA GLU A 62 0.95 -0.64 10.47
C GLU A 62 1.52 0.01 9.22
N TYR A 63 2.33 1.05 9.44
CA TYR A 63 3.17 1.60 8.38
C TYR A 63 4.31 0.64 8.07
N GLY A 64 4.73 0.58 6.81
CA GLY A 64 5.86 -0.24 6.44
C GLY A 64 6.43 0.10 5.08
N TYR A 65 7.69 -0.28 4.90
CA TYR A 65 8.36 -0.19 3.60
C TYR A 65 8.27 -1.53 2.90
N ALA A 66 8.18 -1.49 1.58
CA ALA A 66 8.15 -2.70 0.77
C ALA A 66 8.93 -2.48 -0.52
N SER A 67 9.59 -3.53 -0.98
CA SER A 67 10.24 -3.57 -2.29
C SER A 67 9.25 -4.14 -3.30
N VAL A 68 9.15 -3.50 -4.46
CA VAL A 68 8.26 -4.00 -5.53
C VAL A 68 8.67 -5.41 -5.96
N LYS A 69 9.97 -5.69 -6.05
CA LYS A 69 10.44 -7.03 -6.40
C LYS A 69 10.00 -8.06 -5.37
N GLU A 70 10.11 -7.74 -4.08
CA GLU A 70 9.64 -8.64 -3.02
C GLU A 70 8.13 -8.87 -3.13
N MET A 71 7.37 -7.81 -3.39
CA MET A 71 5.92 -7.93 -3.54
C MET A 71 5.53 -8.79 -4.74
N GLU A 72 6.26 -8.68 -5.85
CA GLU A 72 6.01 -9.49 -7.03
C GLU A 72 6.24 -10.98 -6.77
N ASP A 73 7.10 -11.33 -5.81
CA ASP A 73 7.40 -12.71 -5.47
C ASP A 73 6.41 -13.30 -4.45
N ILE A 74 5.57 -12.49 -3.82
CA ILE A 74 4.60 -12.98 -2.85
C ILE A 74 3.42 -13.60 -3.56
N LYS A 75 3.10 -14.85 -3.20
CA LYS A 75 1.98 -15.60 -3.76
C LYS A 75 1.29 -16.35 -2.65
N VAL A 76 -0.04 -16.38 -2.68
CA VAL A 76 -0.85 -17.11 -1.71
C VAL A 76 -1.85 -18.01 -2.42
N GLY A 77 -2.38 -18.99 -1.69
CA GLY A 77 -3.26 -20.01 -2.23
C GLY A 77 -2.43 -21.16 -2.75
N GLY A 78 -2.91 -21.81 -3.78
CA GLY A 78 -2.16 -22.85 -4.40
C GLY A 78 -2.95 -24.09 -4.73
N SER A 79 -2.23 -25.07 -5.26
CA SER A 79 -2.82 -26.26 -5.88
C SER A 79 -3.57 -27.15 -4.89
N ARG A 80 -3.24 -27.13 -3.61
CA ARG A 80 -3.89 -28.01 -2.64
C ARG A 80 -5.39 -27.74 -2.48
N TYR A 81 -5.86 -26.55 -2.90
CA TYR A 81 -7.29 -26.20 -2.87
C TYR A 81 -7.90 -26.18 -4.27
N GLY A 82 -7.15 -26.61 -5.27
CA GLY A 82 -7.62 -26.58 -6.65
C GLY A 82 -7.71 -25.17 -7.23
N LEU A 83 -7.18 -24.18 -6.55
CA LEU A 83 -7.16 -22.78 -6.99
C LEU A 83 -5.75 -22.43 -7.47
N GLY A 84 -5.65 -21.55 -8.45
CA GLY A 84 -4.38 -21.03 -8.87
C GLY A 84 -3.74 -20.21 -7.77
N MET A 85 -2.43 -19.98 -7.87
CA MET A 85 -1.74 -19.11 -6.91
C MET A 85 -2.18 -17.67 -7.15
N LEU A 86 -2.49 -16.96 -6.05
CA LEU A 86 -2.79 -15.54 -6.09
C LEU A 86 -1.50 -14.75 -5.98
N SER A 87 -1.41 -13.66 -6.71
CA SER A 87 -0.29 -12.72 -6.65
C SER A 87 -0.80 -11.37 -6.17
N ILE A 88 0.12 -10.57 -5.64
CA ILE A 88 -0.21 -9.18 -5.32
C ILE A 88 -0.49 -8.45 -6.63
N ARG A 89 -1.58 -7.69 -6.66
CA ARG A 89 -1.92 -6.88 -7.83
C ARG A 89 -2.23 -5.46 -7.42
N GLN A 90 -2.02 -4.52 -8.34
CA GLN A 90 -2.44 -3.15 -8.13
C GLN A 90 -3.94 -3.05 -8.40
N VAL A 91 -4.67 -2.39 -7.49
CA VAL A 91 -6.11 -2.19 -7.66
C VAL A 91 -6.35 -1.28 -8.86
N PRO A 92 -7.11 -1.75 -9.88
CA PRO A 92 -7.35 -0.94 -11.07
C PRO A 92 -8.35 0.18 -10.77
N GLY A 93 -8.19 1.31 -11.43
CA GLY A 93 -9.14 2.40 -11.33
C GLY A 93 -9.09 3.20 -10.04
N PHE A 94 -8.17 2.89 -9.13
CA PHE A 94 -8.02 3.67 -7.91
C PHE A 94 -7.45 5.04 -8.26
N LYS A 95 -8.07 6.09 -7.71
CA LYS A 95 -7.62 7.46 -7.92
C LYS A 95 -7.01 8.01 -6.63
N PRO A 96 -5.91 8.76 -6.70
CA PRO A 96 -5.33 9.36 -5.51
C PRO A 96 -6.36 10.12 -4.70
N CYS A 97 -6.37 9.89 -3.39
CA CYS A 97 -7.31 10.55 -2.48
C CYS A 97 -6.70 10.60 -1.08
N LEU A 98 -7.31 11.37 -0.20
CA LEU A 98 -6.88 11.41 1.19
C LEU A 98 -7.14 10.07 1.88
N LEU A 99 -6.27 9.70 2.81
CA LEU A 99 -6.48 8.47 3.60
C LEU A 99 -7.84 8.45 4.28
N THR A 100 -8.31 9.61 4.75
CA THR A 100 -9.61 9.72 5.43
C THR A 100 -10.80 9.45 4.53
N GLU A 101 -10.62 9.47 3.22
CA GLU A 101 -11.68 9.22 2.25
C GLU A 101 -11.84 7.75 1.88
N ILE A 102 -10.94 6.89 2.34
CA ILE A 102 -10.95 5.46 1.99
C ILE A 102 -11.89 4.71 2.92
N GLN A 103 -12.84 3.96 2.33
CA GLN A 103 -13.83 3.20 3.08
C GLN A 103 -13.30 1.81 3.41
N ASP A 104 -12.37 1.75 4.34
CA ASP A 104 -11.85 0.51 4.91
C ASP A 104 -11.79 0.71 6.42
N LYS A 105 -12.65 -0.01 7.15
CA LYS A 105 -12.74 0.14 8.60
C LYS A 105 -11.42 -0.11 9.30
N ARG A 106 -10.65 -1.08 8.82
CA ARG A 106 -9.34 -1.40 9.43
C ARG A 106 -8.38 -0.21 9.34
N LEU A 107 -8.39 0.47 8.19
CA LEU A 107 -7.57 1.65 7.97
C LEU A 107 -8.07 2.81 8.85
N GLN A 108 -9.37 3.06 8.85
CA GLN A 108 -9.93 4.18 9.61
C GLN A 108 -9.75 4.00 11.12
N ASP A 109 -9.91 2.78 11.64
CA ASP A 109 -9.67 2.48 13.05
C ASP A 109 -8.19 2.74 13.42
N PHE A 110 -7.27 2.37 12.54
CA PHE A 110 -5.84 2.62 12.72
C PHE A 110 -5.53 4.11 12.80
N LEU A 111 -6.08 4.88 11.86
CA LEU A 111 -5.86 6.33 11.83
C LEU A 111 -6.43 7.03 13.07
N SER A 112 -7.64 6.62 13.48
CA SER A 112 -8.27 7.17 14.69
C SER A 112 -7.46 6.86 15.94
N ARG A 113 -6.97 5.62 16.05
CA ARG A 113 -6.18 5.22 17.21
C ARG A 113 -4.89 6.02 17.32
N LEU A 114 -4.23 6.28 16.19
CA LEU A 114 -2.97 7.01 16.20
C LEU A 114 -3.13 8.51 16.35
N TYR A 115 -4.16 9.08 15.75
CA TYR A 115 -4.22 10.52 15.54
C TYR A 115 -5.40 11.23 16.20
N ASP A 116 -6.46 10.49 16.56
CA ASP A 116 -7.67 11.09 17.11
C ASP A 116 -7.89 10.80 18.61
N GLU A 117 -7.16 9.83 19.17
CA GLU A 117 -7.31 9.38 20.54
C GLU A 117 -6.20 9.94 21.44
N GLN A 118 -5.98 11.21 21.40
CA GLN A 118 -4.95 11.85 22.22
C GLN A 118 -5.51 12.64 23.37
#